data_fda6b83cc8f45ad9d531c8be0e5c7224
#
_entry.id   fda6b83cc8f45ad9d531c8be0e5c7224
#
_cell.length_a   1.000
_cell.length_b   1.000
_cell.length_c   1.000
_cell.angle_alpha   90.00
_cell.angle_beta   90.00
_cell.angle_gamma   90.00
#
_symmetry.space_group_name_H-M   'P 1'
#
loop_
_entity.id
_entity.type
_entity.pdbx_description
1 polymer ?
#
loop_
_entity_poly.entity_id
_entity_poly.type
_entity_poly.pdbx_seq_one_letter_code
_entity_poly.pdbx_strand_id
1 'polypeptide(L)'
;MSTTTTRLSAKKPPWLKVPFPGGERYSWIKKRAANLNLSTVCEEANCPNIGECWNGGTATFMLMGDTCTRGCRFCSVKSAKNPEALDAEEPKKLAETVKNLALKYVVLTTVDRDDLPDQGASHIARCIRSTQRACPEMLIEMLMPDFQGKTELVQQVINSRPAVLAHNLETVRSLSEKVRDSRAGYDQSLDVLHYLKQQCPEGYTKSSLMLGVGESRTETLQAMKDLRDVGVDFLTIGQYLQPSKKHLKVEKFV
;
A
#
# COMPACT_ATOMS: atom_id res chain seq x y z
N MET A 1 47.22 -4.71 -4.32
CA MET A 1 46.64 -5.12 -3.05
C MET A 1 45.11 -5.00 -3.17
N SER A 2 44.46 -6.14 -3.34
CA SER A 2 43.00 -6.20 -3.56
C SER A 2 42.32 -6.25 -2.20
N THR A 3 41.64 -5.18 -1.82
CA THR A 3 40.81 -5.14 -0.60
C THR A 3 39.48 -5.82 -0.90
N THR A 4 39.41 -7.10 -0.56
CA THR A 4 38.14 -7.87 -0.58
C THR A 4 37.27 -7.36 0.57
N THR A 5 36.38 -6.43 0.28
CA THR A 5 35.37 -5.98 1.24
C THR A 5 34.32 -7.08 1.38
N THR A 6 34.47 -7.91 2.39
CA THR A 6 33.48 -8.92 2.80
C THR A 6 32.22 -8.16 3.23
N ARG A 7 31.20 -8.07 2.35
CA ARG A 7 29.89 -7.52 2.68
C ARG A 7 29.16 -8.51 3.59
N LEU A 8 29.28 -8.30 4.89
CA LEU A 8 28.39 -8.91 5.87
C LEU A 8 26.96 -8.46 5.57
N SER A 9 26.02 -9.39 5.39
CA SER A 9 24.60 -9.06 5.46
C SER A 9 24.36 -8.50 6.87
N ALA A 10 24.07 -7.21 6.97
CA ALA A 10 23.90 -6.56 8.26
C ALA A 10 22.81 -7.29 9.05
N LYS A 11 23.13 -7.86 10.20
CA LYS A 11 22.13 -8.46 11.09
C LYS A 11 21.12 -7.39 11.45
N LYS A 12 19.82 -7.74 11.37
CA LYS A 12 18.74 -6.84 11.82
C LYS A 12 19.06 -6.35 13.24
N PRO A 13 19.03 -5.04 13.49
CA PRO A 13 19.29 -4.51 14.84
C PRO A 13 18.20 -4.95 15.83
N PRO A 14 18.48 -4.95 17.15
CA PRO A 14 17.54 -5.45 18.16
C PRO A 14 16.18 -4.74 18.15
N TRP A 15 16.16 -3.46 17.81
CA TRP A 15 14.94 -2.64 17.78
C TRP A 15 14.01 -2.95 16.58
N LEU A 16 14.47 -3.71 15.58
CA LEU A 16 13.62 -4.24 14.50
C LEU A 16 12.96 -5.59 14.84
N LYS A 17 13.11 -6.07 16.06
CA LYS A 17 12.42 -7.28 16.49
C LYS A 17 10.97 -6.92 16.85
N VAL A 18 10.04 -7.60 16.21
CA VAL A 18 8.61 -7.54 16.56
C VAL A 18 8.21 -8.83 17.27
N PRO A 19 7.20 -8.79 18.16
CA PRO A 19 6.62 -9.99 18.75
C PRO A 19 6.12 -10.93 17.66
N PHE A 20 6.19 -12.25 17.90
CA PHE A 20 5.59 -13.20 16.99
C PHE A 20 4.09 -12.95 16.89
N PRO A 21 3.51 -12.93 15.67
CA PRO A 21 2.08 -12.66 15.52
C PRO A 21 1.25 -13.72 16.22
N GLY A 22 0.36 -13.30 17.11
CA GLY A 22 -0.48 -14.18 17.94
C GLY A 22 -1.60 -13.40 18.60
N GLY A 23 -2.43 -14.10 19.40
CA GLY A 23 -3.61 -13.56 20.06
C GLY A 23 -4.89 -14.17 19.51
N GLU A 24 -5.96 -14.11 20.29
CA GLU A 24 -7.26 -14.72 19.94
C GLU A 24 -7.85 -14.08 18.68
N ARG A 25 -7.86 -12.75 18.61
CA ARG A 25 -8.40 -12.02 17.46
C ARG A 25 -7.57 -12.24 16.20
N TYR A 26 -6.23 -12.25 16.29
CA TYR A 26 -5.35 -12.60 15.18
C TYR A 26 -5.68 -14.00 14.64
N SER A 27 -5.76 -15.00 15.52
CA SER A 27 -6.05 -16.38 15.15
C SER A 27 -7.43 -16.53 14.51
N TRP A 28 -8.41 -15.79 15.01
CA TRP A 28 -9.77 -15.77 14.50
C TRP A 28 -9.83 -15.15 13.09
N ILE A 29 -9.21 -13.97 12.90
CA ILE A 29 -9.14 -13.30 11.58
C ILE A 29 -8.44 -14.21 10.58
N LYS A 30 -7.30 -14.82 10.94
CA LYS A 30 -6.53 -15.71 10.07
C LYS A 30 -7.36 -16.91 9.58
N LYS A 31 -8.06 -17.60 10.49
CA LYS A 31 -8.95 -18.71 10.13
C LYS A 31 -10.08 -18.25 9.21
N ARG A 32 -10.63 -17.08 9.45
CA ARG A 32 -11.75 -16.55 8.68
C ARG A 32 -11.32 -16.14 7.27
N ALA A 33 -10.20 -15.43 7.12
CA ALA A 33 -9.62 -15.06 5.83
C ALA A 33 -9.33 -16.30 4.98
N ALA A 34 -8.71 -17.32 5.57
CA ALA A 34 -8.43 -18.59 4.89
C ALA A 34 -9.70 -19.31 4.40
N ASN A 35 -10.75 -19.36 5.22
CA ASN A 35 -12.02 -20.00 4.86
C ASN A 35 -12.76 -19.29 3.71
N LEU A 36 -12.47 -18.02 3.48
CA LEU A 36 -13.10 -17.19 2.46
C LEU A 36 -12.22 -17.00 1.20
N ASN A 37 -11.07 -17.71 1.15
CA ASN A 37 -10.07 -17.59 0.06
C ASN A 37 -9.67 -16.13 -0.24
N LEU A 38 -9.46 -15.34 0.82
CA LEU A 38 -9.09 -13.94 0.68
C LEU A 38 -7.61 -13.76 0.91
N SER A 39 -6.96 -13.17 -0.06
CA SER A 39 -5.57 -12.71 0.06
C SER A 39 -5.53 -11.42 0.85
N THR A 40 -4.79 -11.42 1.95
CA THR A 40 -4.47 -10.20 2.67
C THR A 40 -3.03 -9.78 2.37
N VAL A 41 -2.83 -8.50 2.08
CA VAL A 41 -1.46 -7.94 1.93
C VAL A 41 -0.60 -8.24 3.16
N CYS A 42 -1.24 -8.29 4.33
CA CYS A 42 -0.55 -8.58 5.59
C CYS A 42 0.13 -9.96 5.58
N GLU A 43 -0.48 -10.97 4.95
CA GLU A 43 0.09 -12.31 4.83
C GLU A 43 1.06 -12.40 3.66
N GLU A 44 0.69 -11.90 2.48
CA GLU A 44 1.53 -12.00 1.27
C GLU A 44 2.82 -11.20 1.37
N ALA A 45 2.78 -10.00 1.98
CA ALA A 45 3.95 -9.19 2.23
C ALA A 45 4.75 -9.65 3.47
N ASN A 46 4.34 -10.71 4.18
CA ASN A 46 4.94 -11.12 5.45
C ASN A 46 5.11 -9.94 6.41
N CYS A 47 4.05 -9.14 6.55
CA CYS A 47 4.08 -7.88 7.29
C CYS A 47 4.41 -8.13 8.76
N PRO A 48 5.47 -7.52 9.31
CA PRO A 48 5.84 -7.73 10.71
C PRO A 48 4.79 -7.21 11.69
N ASN A 49 3.94 -6.28 11.28
CA ASN A 49 2.92 -5.66 12.13
C ASN A 49 1.57 -6.38 12.12
N ILE A 50 1.44 -7.50 11.38
CA ILE A 50 0.18 -8.22 11.20
C ILE A 50 -0.51 -8.56 12.53
N GLY A 51 0.25 -9.00 13.53
CA GLY A 51 -0.28 -9.36 14.85
C GLY A 51 -0.91 -8.17 15.57
N GLU A 52 -0.23 -7.03 15.56
CA GLU A 52 -0.70 -5.79 16.18
C GLU A 52 -1.94 -5.24 15.46
N CYS A 53 -1.88 -5.10 14.14
CA CYS A 53 -2.97 -4.59 13.33
C CYS A 53 -4.25 -5.42 13.49
N TRP A 54 -4.14 -6.74 13.36
CA TRP A 54 -5.32 -7.62 13.44
C TRP A 54 -5.91 -7.67 14.85
N ASN A 55 -5.08 -7.66 15.89
CA ASN A 55 -5.58 -7.56 17.27
C ASN A 55 -6.23 -6.20 17.53
N GLY A 56 -5.73 -5.11 16.92
CA GLY A 56 -6.32 -3.76 16.96
C GLY A 56 -7.60 -3.58 16.15
N GLY A 57 -8.00 -4.56 15.34
CA GLY A 57 -9.21 -4.49 14.52
C GLY A 57 -9.03 -3.81 13.17
N THR A 58 -7.80 -3.74 12.68
CA THR A 58 -7.45 -3.22 11.35
C THR A 58 -6.92 -4.35 10.47
N ALA A 59 -7.38 -4.44 9.23
CA ALA A 59 -6.83 -5.36 8.24
C ALA A 59 -6.66 -4.66 6.89
N THR A 60 -5.72 -5.15 6.08
CA THR A 60 -5.44 -4.63 4.73
C THR A 60 -5.77 -5.72 3.71
N PHE A 61 -6.66 -5.39 2.77
CA PHE A 61 -7.03 -6.27 1.66
C PHE A 61 -6.48 -5.72 0.36
N MET A 62 -5.98 -6.63 -0.49
CA MET A 62 -5.52 -6.30 -1.84
C MET A 62 -6.64 -6.59 -2.83
N LEU A 63 -6.96 -5.61 -3.63
CA LEU A 63 -7.98 -5.67 -4.68
C LEU A 63 -7.35 -5.98 -6.03
N MET A 64 -8.17 -6.52 -6.94
CA MET A 64 -7.82 -6.82 -8.34
C MET A 64 -6.82 -7.97 -8.50
N GLY A 65 -6.77 -8.89 -7.52
CA GLY A 65 -5.91 -10.08 -7.55
C GLY A 65 -4.53 -9.87 -6.95
N ASP A 66 -3.61 -10.80 -7.25
CA ASP A 66 -2.27 -10.91 -6.68
C ASP A 66 -1.14 -10.50 -7.63
N THR A 67 -1.48 -10.05 -8.85
CA THR A 67 -0.51 -9.81 -9.92
C THR A 67 -0.60 -8.37 -10.42
N CYS A 68 0.51 -7.63 -10.27
CA CYS A 68 0.65 -6.23 -10.67
C CYS A 68 1.23 -6.12 -12.09
N THR A 69 0.81 -5.13 -12.87
CA THR A 69 1.42 -4.84 -14.18
C THR A 69 2.76 -4.12 -14.08
N ARG A 70 3.10 -3.60 -12.87
CA ARG A 70 4.34 -2.87 -12.59
C ARG A 70 5.34 -3.70 -11.82
N GLY A 71 6.63 -3.35 -11.94
CA GLY A 71 7.74 -4.06 -11.32
C GLY A 71 8.57 -3.22 -10.37
N CYS A 72 7.94 -2.60 -9.36
CA CYS A 72 8.66 -1.84 -8.33
C CYS A 72 9.66 -2.74 -7.60
N ARG A 73 10.93 -2.30 -7.53
CA ARG A 73 12.04 -3.16 -7.07
C ARG A 73 12.03 -3.45 -5.56
N PHE A 74 11.20 -2.78 -4.81
CA PHE A 74 11.00 -3.01 -3.38
C PHE A 74 9.85 -3.98 -3.08
N CYS A 75 8.91 -4.12 -4.00
CA CYS A 75 7.62 -4.78 -3.79
C CYS A 75 7.70 -6.28 -4.02
N SER A 76 7.13 -7.07 -3.09
CA SER A 76 7.08 -8.53 -3.19
C SER A 76 5.91 -9.06 -4.03
N VAL A 77 4.99 -8.20 -4.44
CA VAL A 77 3.84 -8.58 -5.27
C VAL A 77 4.33 -9.10 -6.62
N LYS A 78 3.71 -10.16 -7.07
CA LYS A 78 4.00 -10.79 -8.36
C LYS A 78 3.75 -9.82 -9.50
N SER A 79 4.67 -9.77 -10.47
CA SER A 79 4.56 -8.89 -11.64
C SER A 79 4.36 -9.69 -12.92
N ALA A 80 3.39 -9.31 -13.75
CA ALA A 80 3.18 -9.86 -15.09
C ALA A 80 2.50 -8.82 -16.00
N LYS A 81 2.74 -8.93 -17.30
CA LYS A 81 2.12 -8.03 -18.30
C LYS A 81 0.61 -8.27 -18.45
N ASN A 82 0.19 -9.52 -18.30
CA ASN A 82 -1.19 -9.96 -18.49
C ASN A 82 -1.69 -10.64 -17.20
N PRO A 83 -2.13 -9.90 -16.18
CA PRO A 83 -2.80 -10.46 -15.01
C PRO A 83 -4.11 -11.15 -15.39
N GLU A 84 -4.63 -11.98 -14.50
CA GLU A 84 -5.94 -12.59 -14.67
C GLU A 84 -7.06 -11.53 -14.75
N ALA A 85 -8.19 -11.93 -15.34
CA ALA A 85 -9.37 -11.05 -15.40
C ALA A 85 -9.86 -10.69 -13.99
N LEU A 86 -10.45 -9.50 -13.85
CA LEU A 86 -11.01 -9.07 -12.58
C LEU A 86 -12.16 -9.99 -12.17
N ASP A 87 -12.20 -10.38 -10.90
CA ASP A 87 -13.34 -11.09 -10.33
C ASP A 87 -14.52 -10.12 -10.15
N ALA A 88 -15.58 -10.29 -10.94
CA ALA A 88 -16.77 -9.46 -10.84
C ALA A 88 -17.45 -9.52 -9.47
N GLU A 89 -17.26 -10.63 -8.72
CA GLU A 89 -17.83 -10.87 -7.40
C GLU A 89 -16.92 -10.34 -6.26
N GLU A 90 -15.71 -9.87 -6.55
CA GLU A 90 -14.78 -9.35 -5.52
C GLU A 90 -15.40 -8.27 -4.64
N PRO A 91 -16.19 -7.28 -5.17
CA PRO A 91 -16.82 -6.27 -4.33
C PRO A 91 -17.80 -6.84 -3.30
N LYS A 92 -18.52 -7.91 -3.66
CA LYS A 92 -19.45 -8.61 -2.76
C LYS A 92 -18.71 -9.45 -1.74
N LYS A 93 -17.74 -10.26 -2.19
CA LYS A 93 -16.89 -11.10 -1.33
C LYS A 93 -16.15 -10.26 -0.28
N LEU A 94 -15.57 -9.13 -0.71
CA LEU A 94 -14.90 -8.19 0.18
C LEU A 94 -15.86 -7.66 1.26
N ALA A 95 -17.03 -7.16 0.85
CA ALA A 95 -18.02 -6.59 1.76
C ALA A 95 -18.51 -7.61 2.81
N GLU A 96 -18.80 -8.83 2.39
CA GLU A 96 -19.18 -9.94 3.28
C GLU A 96 -18.04 -10.28 4.27
N THR A 97 -16.81 -10.27 3.78
CA THR A 97 -15.64 -10.57 4.62
C THR A 97 -15.41 -9.51 5.67
N VAL A 98 -15.35 -8.25 5.25
CA VAL A 98 -15.13 -7.12 6.17
C VAL A 98 -16.23 -7.08 7.25
N LYS A 99 -17.49 -7.31 6.86
CA LYS A 99 -18.61 -7.44 7.78
C LYS A 99 -18.41 -8.59 8.79
N ASN A 100 -18.01 -9.75 8.29
CA ASN A 100 -17.80 -10.94 9.13
C ASN A 100 -16.61 -10.78 10.08
N LEU A 101 -15.61 -9.98 9.72
CA LEU A 101 -14.44 -9.71 10.56
C LEU A 101 -14.69 -8.64 11.63
N ALA A 102 -15.86 -7.98 11.62
CA ALA A 102 -16.22 -6.94 12.58
C ALA A 102 -15.08 -5.93 12.82
N LEU A 103 -14.45 -5.48 11.73
CA LEU A 103 -13.38 -4.50 11.76
C LEU A 103 -13.96 -3.11 12.06
N LYS A 104 -13.14 -2.24 12.64
CA LYS A 104 -13.46 -0.81 12.83
C LYS A 104 -12.84 0.05 11.73
N TYR A 105 -11.74 -0.43 11.18
CA TYR A 105 -10.96 0.24 10.15
C TYR A 105 -10.45 -0.79 9.14
N VAL A 106 -10.63 -0.51 7.86
CA VAL A 106 -10.13 -1.36 6.79
C VAL A 106 -9.30 -0.56 5.82
N VAL A 107 -8.12 -1.08 5.48
CA VAL A 107 -7.31 -0.55 4.40
C VAL A 107 -7.57 -1.39 3.16
N LEU A 108 -7.97 -0.75 2.10
CA LEU A 108 -8.07 -1.34 0.77
C LEU A 108 -6.88 -0.85 -0.04
N THR A 109 -6.10 -1.75 -0.58
CA THR A 109 -5.01 -1.44 -1.50
C THR A 109 -5.18 -2.22 -2.78
N THR A 110 -4.35 -1.97 -3.78
CA THR A 110 -4.50 -2.59 -5.09
C THR A 110 -3.15 -2.99 -5.68
N VAL A 111 -3.20 -3.88 -6.65
CA VAL A 111 -2.17 -3.98 -7.69
C VAL A 111 -2.42 -2.92 -8.75
N ASP A 112 -1.38 -2.50 -9.50
CA ASP A 112 -1.58 -1.70 -10.71
C ASP A 112 -2.10 -2.59 -11.84
N ARG A 113 -3.08 -2.08 -12.59
CA ARG A 113 -3.74 -2.74 -13.72
C ARG A 113 -3.71 -1.83 -14.94
N ASP A 114 -2.48 -1.43 -15.35
CA ASP A 114 -2.27 -0.60 -16.56
C ASP A 114 -2.76 -1.29 -17.84
N ASP A 115 -3.06 -2.59 -17.79
CA ASP A 115 -3.65 -3.40 -18.86
C ASP A 115 -5.14 -3.11 -19.09
N LEU A 116 -5.84 -2.53 -18.12
CA LEU A 116 -7.26 -2.22 -18.22
C LEU A 116 -7.48 -0.77 -18.72
N PRO A 117 -8.55 -0.52 -19.49
CA PRO A 117 -8.84 0.82 -20.02
C PRO A 117 -8.98 1.89 -18.93
N ASP A 118 -9.62 1.54 -17.80
CA ASP A 118 -9.81 2.42 -16.63
C ASP A 118 -8.86 2.09 -15.48
N GLN A 119 -7.83 1.30 -15.75
CA GLN A 119 -6.84 0.85 -14.76
C GLN A 119 -7.48 0.32 -13.45
N GLY A 120 -8.73 -0.14 -13.52
CA GLY A 120 -9.49 -0.69 -12.41
C GLY A 120 -10.21 0.35 -11.53
N ALA A 121 -10.24 1.63 -11.89
CA ALA A 121 -10.86 2.68 -11.07
C ALA A 121 -12.34 2.41 -10.75
N SER A 122 -13.11 1.95 -11.73
CA SER A 122 -14.52 1.59 -11.53
C SER A 122 -14.69 0.37 -10.60
N HIS A 123 -13.79 -0.58 -10.69
CA HIS A 123 -13.78 -1.77 -9.82
C HIS A 123 -13.48 -1.39 -8.37
N ILE A 124 -12.45 -0.59 -8.13
CA ILE A 124 -12.10 -0.03 -6.82
C ILE A 124 -13.31 0.71 -6.21
N ALA A 125 -13.93 1.59 -6.99
CA ALA A 125 -15.09 2.34 -6.52
C ALA A 125 -16.28 1.43 -6.17
N ARG A 126 -16.49 0.30 -6.88
CA ARG A 126 -17.50 -0.71 -6.53
C ARG A 126 -17.16 -1.41 -5.21
N CYS A 127 -15.90 -1.79 -5.00
CA CYS A 127 -15.44 -2.40 -3.75
C CYS A 127 -15.69 -1.49 -2.55
N ILE A 128 -15.31 -0.22 -2.64
CA ILE A 128 -15.56 0.78 -1.58
C ILE A 128 -17.07 0.89 -1.29
N ARG A 129 -17.89 1.14 -2.31
CA ARG A 129 -19.35 1.30 -2.13
C ARG A 129 -20.03 0.05 -1.59
N SER A 130 -19.58 -1.14 -1.98
CA SER A 130 -20.13 -2.39 -1.44
C SER A 130 -19.78 -2.57 0.03
N THR A 131 -18.55 -2.24 0.42
CA THR A 131 -18.12 -2.28 1.83
C THR A 131 -18.86 -1.25 2.68
N GLN A 132 -19.04 -0.02 2.21
CA GLN A 132 -19.81 1.02 2.89
C GLN A 132 -21.28 0.61 3.13
N ARG A 133 -21.93 0.00 2.12
CA ARG A 133 -23.31 -0.49 2.28
C ARG A 133 -23.43 -1.61 3.29
N ALA A 134 -22.45 -2.51 3.33
CA ALA A 134 -22.44 -3.64 4.27
C ALA A 134 -22.05 -3.24 5.71
N CYS A 135 -21.25 -2.19 5.85
CA CYS A 135 -20.68 -1.72 7.11
C CYS A 135 -20.66 -0.19 7.14
N PRO A 136 -21.81 0.49 7.38
CA PRO A 136 -21.91 1.96 7.30
C PRO A 136 -20.98 2.73 8.25
N GLU A 137 -20.68 2.16 9.42
CA GLU A 137 -19.83 2.78 10.45
C GLU A 137 -18.33 2.48 10.25
N MET A 138 -17.99 1.71 9.22
CA MET A 138 -16.61 1.32 8.94
C MET A 138 -15.82 2.47 8.33
N LEU A 139 -14.68 2.78 8.90
CA LEU A 139 -13.73 3.69 8.27
C LEU A 139 -12.92 2.95 7.21
N ILE A 140 -12.97 3.44 5.99
CA ILE A 140 -12.26 2.87 4.83
C ILE A 140 -11.12 3.79 4.45
N GLU A 141 -9.90 3.28 4.48
CA GLU A 141 -8.74 3.89 3.83
C GLU A 141 -8.56 3.24 2.46
N MET A 142 -8.49 4.03 1.40
CA MET A 142 -8.18 3.55 0.06
C MET A 142 -6.77 3.96 -0.33
N LEU A 143 -5.83 3.01 -0.33
CA LEU A 143 -4.49 3.17 -0.89
C LEU A 143 -4.55 2.82 -2.38
N MET A 144 -4.66 3.86 -3.21
CA MET A 144 -4.88 3.74 -4.66
C MET A 144 -3.58 3.85 -5.47
N PRO A 145 -3.57 3.33 -6.71
CA PRO A 145 -2.48 3.57 -7.65
C PRO A 145 -2.50 5.03 -8.13
N ASP A 146 -1.45 5.44 -8.85
CA ASP A 146 -1.37 6.78 -9.43
C ASP A 146 -2.19 6.98 -10.71
N PHE A 147 -2.73 5.90 -11.27
CA PHE A 147 -3.46 5.89 -12.56
C PHE A 147 -2.69 6.61 -13.69
N GLN A 148 -1.35 6.61 -13.64
CA GLN A 148 -0.50 7.36 -14.56
C GLN A 148 -0.86 8.86 -14.63
N GLY A 149 -1.32 9.44 -13.51
CA GLY A 149 -1.72 10.85 -13.41
C GLY A 149 -3.06 11.20 -14.06
N LYS A 150 -3.86 10.21 -14.50
CA LYS A 150 -5.18 10.43 -15.13
C LYS A 150 -6.21 10.84 -14.07
N THR A 151 -6.44 12.13 -13.95
CA THR A 151 -7.32 12.72 -12.91
C THR A 151 -8.76 12.24 -12.99
N GLU A 152 -9.27 11.91 -14.18
CA GLU A 152 -10.60 11.35 -14.38
C GLU A 152 -10.77 9.97 -13.72
N LEU A 153 -9.69 9.18 -13.64
CA LEU A 153 -9.71 7.88 -12.96
C LEU A 153 -9.59 8.06 -11.44
N VAL A 154 -8.72 8.98 -11.00
CA VAL A 154 -8.62 9.38 -9.59
C VAL A 154 -9.97 9.87 -9.07
N GLN A 155 -10.67 10.71 -9.86
CA GLN A 155 -11.98 11.25 -9.51
C GLN A 155 -13.05 10.17 -9.33
N GLN A 156 -13.01 9.08 -10.11
CA GLN A 156 -13.93 7.95 -9.91
C GLN A 156 -13.80 7.32 -8.53
N VAL A 157 -12.57 7.21 -8.02
CA VAL A 157 -12.31 6.68 -6.67
C VAL A 157 -12.75 7.69 -5.60
N ILE A 158 -12.42 8.99 -5.76
CA ILE A 158 -12.87 10.07 -4.86
C ILE A 158 -14.40 10.06 -4.72
N ASN A 159 -15.13 9.87 -5.81
CA ASN A 159 -16.59 9.85 -5.82
C ASN A 159 -17.20 8.68 -5.02
N SER A 160 -16.40 7.69 -4.62
CA SER A 160 -16.84 6.63 -3.71
C SER A 160 -16.71 7.02 -2.23
N ARG A 161 -16.09 8.16 -1.93
CA ARG A 161 -15.99 8.79 -0.60
C ARG A 161 -15.44 7.88 0.50
N PRO A 162 -14.26 7.28 0.36
CA PRO A 162 -13.60 6.64 1.49
C PRO A 162 -13.21 7.68 2.54
N ALA A 163 -13.04 7.27 3.80
CA ALA A 163 -12.66 8.18 4.90
C ALA A 163 -11.24 8.72 4.75
N VAL A 164 -10.33 7.93 4.18
CA VAL A 164 -8.95 8.32 3.91
C VAL A 164 -8.60 7.95 2.46
N LEU A 165 -8.06 8.90 1.73
CA LEU A 165 -7.51 8.73 0.39
C LEU A 165 -5.99 8.69 0.48
N ALA A 166 -5.39 7.56 0.14
CA ALA A 166 -3.97 7.35 0.27
C ALA A 166 -3.31 7.05 -1.08
N HIS A 167 -2.12 7.59 -1.28
CA HIS A 167 -1.19 7.23 -2.34
C HIS A 167 0.24 7.38 -1.83
N ASN A 168 1.07 6.36 -2.00
CA ASN A 168 2.41 6.35 -1.43
C ASN A 168 3.43 7.00 -2.36
N LEU A 169 4.24 7.91 -1.81
CA LEU A 169 5.41 8.48 -2.49
C LEU A 169 6.58 7.47 -2.55
N GLU A 170 6.63 6.56 -1.60
CA GLU A 170 7.53 5.42 -1.43
C GLU A 170 8.98 5.78 -1.10
N THR A 171 9.58 6.73 -1.81
CA THR A 171 10.99 7.10 -1.63
C THR A 171 11.24 8.56 -2.01
N VAL A 172 12.46 9.03 -1.83
CA VAL A 172 12.89 10.37 -2.21
C VAL A 172 13.06 10.52 -3.72
N ARG A 173 13.05 11.75 -4.22
CA ARG A 173 13.09 12.10 -5.65
C ARG A 173 14.25 11.43 -6.39
N SER A 174 15.46 11.53 -5.85
CA SER A 174 16.68 11.01 -6.48
C SER A 174 16.71 9.47 -6.62
N LEU A 175 15.91 8.77 -5.83
CA LEU A 175 15.84 7.31 -5.83
C LEU A 175 14.59 6.76 -6.54
N SER A 176 13.65 7.60 -6.94
CA SER A 176 12.36 7.16 -7.49
C SER A 176 12.52 6.18 -8.66
N GLU A 177 13.32 6.53 -9.67
CA GLU A 177 13.57 5.67 -10.84
C GLU A 177 14.30 4.35 -10.50
N LYS A 178 15.14 4.36 -9.46
CA LYS A 178 15.85 3.17 -9.01
C LYS A 178 14.96 2.21 -8.20
N VAL A 179 13.99 2.75 -7.49
CA VAL A 179 13.17 2.03 -6.48
C VAL A 179 11.82 1.61 -7.06
N ARG A 180 11.18 2.50 -7.82
CA ARG A 180 9.83 2.30 -8.36
C ARG A 180 9.87 1.84 -9.83
N ASP A 181 8.74 1.38 -10.33
CA ASP A 181 8.54 1.14 -11.77
C ASP A 181 8.63 2.47 -12.53
N SER A 182 9.13 2.44 -13.77
CA SER A 182 9.33 3.64 -14.60
C SER A 182 8.06 4.44 -14.88
N ARG A 183 6.88 3.83 -14.72
CA ARG A 183 5.57 4.47 -14.86
C ARG A 183 5.10 5.18 -13.58
N ALA A 184 5.84 5.02 -12.47
CA ALA A 184 5.51 5.59 -11.17
C ALA A 184 6.51 6.71 -10.82
N GLY A 185 6.19 7.94 -11.20
CA GLY A 185 7.03 9.12 -11.00
C GLY A 185 6.86 9.77 -9.60
N TYR A 186 7.91 10.44 -9.12
CA TYR A 186 7.87 11.19 -7.87
C TYR A 186 6.88 12.39 -7.97
N ASP A 187 7.04 13.21 -9.00
CA ASP A 187 6.17 14.37 -9.21
C ASP A 187 4.74 13.94 -9.54
N GLN A 188 4.56 12.91 -10.36
CA GLN A 188 3.24 12.32 -10.63
C GLN A 188 2.52 11.91 -9.34
N SER A 189 3.23 11.34 -8.37
CA SER A 189 2.65 10.97 -7.09
C SER A 189 2.25 12.20 -6.25
N LEU A 190 3.05 13.26 -6.27
CA LEU A 190 2.69 14.53 -5.63
C LEU A 190 1.47 15.19 -6.29
N ASP A 191 1.40 15.17 -7.62
CA ASP A 191 0.26 15.71 -8.39
C ASP A 191 -1.04 14.96 -8.05
N VAL A 192 -0.98 13.63 -7.95
CA VAL A 192 -2.13 12.81 -7.52
C VAL A 192 -2.56 13.19 -6.10
N LEU A 193 -1.61 13.28 -5.14
CA LEU A 193 -1.91 13.65 -3.75
C LEU A 193 -2.49 15.06 -3.66
N HIS A 194 -1.94 16.01 -4.42
CA HIS A 194 -2.46 17.37 -4.50
C HIS A 194 -3.89 17.38 -5.03
N TYR A 195 -4.15 16.66 -6.12
CA TYR A 195 -5.50 16.53 -6.69
C TYR A 195 -6.48 15.91 -5.69
N LEU A 196 -6.08 14.86 -4.96
CA LEU A 196 -6.89 14.26 -3.90
C LEU A 196 -7.32 15.29 -2.86
N LYS A 197 -6.38 16.12 -2.37
CA LYS A 197 -6.67 17.13 -1.35
C LYS A 197 -7.54 18.27 -1.89
N GLN A 198 -7.31 18.71 -3.14
CA GLN A 198 -8.13 19.73 -3.78
C GLN A 198 -9.59 19.29 -3.98
N GLN A 199 -9.81 18.02 -4.40
CA GLN A 199 -11.15 17.51 -4.67
C GLN A 199 -11.89 17.05 -3.41
N CYS A 200 -11.15 16.82 -2.30
CA CYS A 200 -11.71 16.37 -1.03
C CYS A 200 -11.09 17.15 0.14
N PRO A 201 -11.32 18.48 0.24
CA PRO A 201 -10.65 19.35 1.22
C PRO A 201 -10.95 18.95 2.66
N GLU A 202 -12.15 18.45 2.96
CA GLU A 202 -12.57 17.98 4.27
C GLU A 202 -12.17 16.53 4.55
N GLY A 203 -11.75 15.78 3.52
CA GLY A 203 -11.26 14.41 3.65
C GLY A 203 -9.80 14.34 4.07
N TYR A 204 -9.40 13.20 4.57
CA TYR A 204 -8.01 12.95 4.93
C TYR A 204 -7.23 12.36 3.76
N THR A 205 -6.01 12.89 3.57
CA THR A 205 -5.03 12.35 2.64
C THR A 205 -3.86 11.74 3.37
N LYS A 206 -3.32 10.65 2.83
CA LYS A 206 -2.22 9.92 3.46
C LYS A 206 -1.17 9.50 2.44
N SER A 207 0.09 9.50 2.86
CA SER A 207 1.21 8.99 2.09
C SER A 207 2.18 8.19 2.98
N SER A 208 3.12 7.50 2.35
CA SER A 208 4.16 6.72 3.03
C SER A 208 5.53 6.89 2.36
N LEU A 209 6.58 6.82 3.19
CA LEU A 209 7.98 6.74 2.78
C LEU A 209 8.64 5.51 3.39
N MET A 210 9.39 4.79 2.59
CA MET A 210 10.32 3.77 3.06
C MET A 210 11.70 4.39 3.28
N LEU A 211 12.35 4.04 4.39
CA LEU A 211 13.72 4.43 4.68
C LEU A 211 14.67 3.24 4.65
N GLY A 212 15.92 3.50 4.29
CA GLY A 212 16.97 2.49 4.26
C GLY A 212 17.29 1.94 2.87
N VAL A 213 16.85 2.62 1.79
CA VAL A 213 17.14 2.28 0.40
C VAL A 213 18.26 3.12 -0.23
N GLY A 214 18.85 4.05 0.56
CA GLY A 214 19.99 4.88 0.15
C GLY A 214 19.75 6.38 0.20
N GLU A 215 18.61 6.82 0.70
CA GLU A 215 18.25 8.22 0.89
C GLU A 215 19.12 8.88 1.98
N SER A 216 19.36 10.17 1.83
CA SER A 216 19.94 11.02 2.87
C SER A 216 18.86 11.61 3.77
N ARG A 217 19.25 12.06 4.96
CA ARG A 217 18.33 12.78 5.87
C ARG A 217 17.76 14.05 5.23
N THR A 218 18.58 14.78 4.49
CA THR A 218 18.15 16.02 3.82
C THR A 218 17.10 15.74 2.77
N GLU A 219 17.28 14.69 1.96
CA GLU A 219 16.29 14.29 0.95
C GLU A 219 14.98 13.80 1.59
N THR A 220 15.08 13.05 2.70
CA THR A 220 13.89 12.62 3.46
C THR A 220 13.11 13.83 3.99
N LEU A 221 13.78 14.82 4.58
CA LEU A 221 13.14 16.03 5.07
C LEU A 221 12.53 16.84 3.92
N GLN A 222 13.18 16.88 2.75
CA GLN A 222 12.61 17.53 1.57
C GLN A 222 11.35 16.79 1.09
N ALA A 223 11.36 15.47 1.02
CA ALA A 223 10.18 14.68 0.66
C ALA A 223 9.00 14.88 1.63
N MET A 224 9.29 14.99 2.93
CA MET A 224 8.28 15.34 3.94
C MET A 224 7.70 16.73 3.72
N LYS A 225 8.54 17.70 3.34
CA LYS A 225 8.09 19.06 3.00
C LYS A 225 7.25 19.05 1.72
N ASP A 226 7.70 18.38 0.67
CA ASP A 226 6.95 18.26 -0.60
C ASP A 226 5.55 17.68 -0.35
N LEU A 227 5.44 16.63 0.49
CA LEU A 227 4.16 16.05 0.89
C LEU A 227 3.28 17.04 1.67
N ARG A 228 3.86 17.83 2.57
CA ARG A 228 3.15 18.88 3.31
C ARG A 228 2.63 19.96 2.38
N ASP A 229 3.47 20.41 1.43
CA ASP A 229 3.15 21.48 0.50
C ASP A 229 1.98 21.10 -0.44
N VAL A 230 1.80 19.80 -0.77
CA VAL A 230 0.64 19.30 -1.53
C VAL A 230 -0.58 18.96 -0.66
N GLY A 231 -0.53 19.19 0.66
CA GLY A 231 -1.65 19.07 1.58
C GLY A 231 -1.88 17.66 2.14
N VAL A 232 -0.84 16.82 2.23
CA VAL A 232 -0.95 15.50 2.88
C VAL A 232 -1.16 15.65 4.39
N ASP A 233 -2.21 15.03 4.94
CA ASP A 233 -2.56 15.10 6.36
C ASP A 233 -1.78 14.09 7.20
N PHE A 234 -1.58 12.87 6.69
CA PHE A 234 -0.89 11.79 7.39
C PHE A 234 0.30 11.27 6.61
N LEU A 235 1.44 11.18 7.25
CA LEU A 235 2.63 10.53 6.71
C LEU A 235 3.04 9.37 7.61
N THR A 236 3.18 8.18 7.02
CA THR A 236 3.82 7.05 7.66
C THR A 236 5.25 6.87 7.14
N ILE A 237 6.17 6.56 8.05
CA ILE A 237 7.57 6.30 7.71
C ILE A 237 7.93 4.92 8.23
N GLY A 238 8.41 4.05 7.34
CA GLY A 238 8.75 2.68 7.68
C GLY A 238 10.15 2.27 7.23
N GLN A 239 10.80 1.39 7.99
CA GLN A 239 12.05 0.78 7.56
C GLN A 239 11.80 -0.18 6.41
N TYR A 240 12.49 0.00 5.30
CA TYR A 240 12.52 -0.99 4.22
C TYR A 240 13.16 -2.29 4.70
N LEU A 241 12.47 -3.39 4.47
CA LEU A 241 12.97 -4.75 4.71
C LEU A 241 12.98 -5.50 3.38
N GLN A 242 14.13 -5.98 2.96
CA GLN A 242 14.28 -6.70 1.70
C GLN A 242 13.44 -7.98 1.68
N PRO A 243 12.42 -8.11 0.80
CA PRO A 243 11.56 -9.30 0.79
C PRO A 243 12.31 -10.57 0.34
N SER A 244 13.17 -10.46 -0.65
CA SER A 244 14.00 -11.56 -1.14
C SER A 244 15.30 -11.04 -1.76
N LYS A 245 16.26 -11.93 -2.06
CA LYS A 245 17.54 -11.58 -2.69
C LYS A 245 17.42 -10.89 -4.06
N LYS A 246 16.27 -10.98 -4.72
CA LYS A 246 15.99 -10.33 -6.01
C LYS A 246 15.63 -8.85 -5.87
N HIS A 247 15.15 -8.43 -4.71
CA HIS A 247 14.73 -7.06 -4.43
C HIS A 247 15.90 -6.16 -4.04
N LEU A 248 15.65 -4.86 -3.94
CA LEU A 248 16.64 -3.89 -3.49
C LEU A 248 17.24 -4.32 -2.15
N LYS A 249 18.53 -4.12 -2.00
CA LYS A 249 19.20 -4.35 -0.72
C LYS A 249 18.84 -3.25 0.27
N VAL A 250 18.80 -3.60 1.55
CA VAL A 250 18.78 -2.61 2.62
C VAL A 250 20.18 -1.98 2.66
N GLU A 251 20.24 -0.66 2.41
CA GLU A 251 21.50 0.09 2.45
C GLU A 251 21.84 0.51 3.88
N LYS A 252 20.79 0.81 4.68
CA LYS A 252 20.94 1.22 6.08
C LYS A 252 19.70 0.85 6.90
N PHE A 253 19.87 0.50 8.15
CA PHE A 253 18.81 0.48 9.15
C PHE A 253 18.77 1.85 9.84
N VAL A 254 17.62 2.51 9.81
CA VAL A 254 17.39 3.90 10.24
C VAL A 254 16.63 3.92 11.56
#